data_ac4f44d626e5ec31eaf76fe980349646
#
_entry.id   ac4f44d626e5ec31eaf76fe980349646
#
_cell.length_a   1.000
_cell.length_b   1.000
_cell.length_c   1.000
_cell.angle_alpha   90.00
_cell.angle_beta   90.00
_cell.angle_gamma   90.00
#
_symmetry.space_group_name_H-M   'P 1'
#
loop_
_entity.id
_entity.type
_entity.pdbx_description
1 polymer ?
#
loop_
_entity_poly.entity_id
_entity_poly.type
_entity_poly.pdbx_seq_one_letter_code
_entity_poly.pdbx_strand_id
1 'polypeptide(L)'
;MIRLLLAAAITAMSVLPAGAVWWLENDYSFGSNGLNRNSLTFFTIPARNLTAGLNAAFYKDSGVYDHKTFSFRVPMMYSGPRYSVSFKPFLYPVDGDTRSGAYGGKLFLLTSMSEEPDESYLRLSVSGAWARQKARVLAAGVLAPAKKSFTQSSAELQAEKSFYGQFYFLASAAAFSKPDGVSNATLVTPAMDQADLAYMGVFRQITALPDWIMTAQIARNMKPEYDSYIYAGYSKISYRRADKANSFTGGIKLNLNEKSNLDMAYNAYKEDSSSWKSYYKLLLQLFF
;
A
#
# COMPACT_ATOMS: atom_id res chain seq x y z
N MET A 1 9.45 -15.02 16.82
CA MET A 1 9.53 -13.89 15.90
C MET A 1 8.70 -12.69 16.37
N ILE A 2 7.41 -12.80 16.66
CA ILE A 2 6.57 -11.71 17.21
C ILE A 2 7.18 -11.10 18.50
N ARG A 3 7.70 -11.91 19.41
CA ARG A 3 8.36 -11.46 20.64
C ARG A 3 9.62 -10.64 20.40
N LEU A 4 10.40 -10.97 19.36
CA LEU A 4 11.59 -10.22 18.95
C LEU A 4 11.22 -8.86 18.31
N LEU A 5 10.15 -8.81 17.52
CA LEU A 5 9.63 -7.57 16.94
C LEU A 5 9.04 -6.64 18.01
N LEU A 6 8.32 -7.20 18.99
CA LEU A 6 7.85 -6.44 20.16
C LEU A 6 9.03 -5.91 20.99
N ALA A 7 10.03 -6.74 21.25
CA ALA A 7 11.23 -6.32 21.95
C ALA A 7 11.99 -5.22 21.21
N ALA A 8 12.17 -5.34 19.91
CA ALA A 8 12.79 -4.31 19.08
C ALA A 8 11.99 -2.99 19.06
N ALA A 9 10.66 -3.09 18.97
CA ALA A 9 9.77 -1.91 19.07
C ALA A 9 9.87 -1.24 20.46
N ILE A 10 9.86 -2.03 21.54
CA ILE A 10 10.00 -1.51 22.92
C ILE A 10 11.38 -0.87 23.12
N THR A 11 12.44 -1.49 22.60
CA THR A 11 13.81 -0.93 22.69
C THR A 11 13.92 0.36 21.84
N ALA A 12 13.30 0.42 20.66
CA ALA A 12 13.24 1.64 19.88
C ALA A 12 12.48 2.77 20.60
N MET A 13 11.40 2.45 21.33
CA MET A 13 10.66 3.42 22.15
C MET A 13 11.47 3.96 23.32
N SER A 14 12.33 3.15 23.93
CA SER A 14 13.15 3.57 25.08
C SER A 14 14.31 4.51 24.72
N VAL A 15 14.65 4.63 23.46
CA VAL A 15 15.71 5.51 22.93
C VAL A 15 15.17 6.83 22.39
N LEU A 16 13.83 7.01 22.36
CA LEU A 16 13.24 8.26 21.86
C LEU A 16 13.52 9.41 22.85
N PRO A 17 13.88 10.60 22.34
CA PRO A 17 14.04 11.77 23.19
C PRO A 17 12.73 12.11 23.90
N ALA A 18 12.81 12.57 25.13
CA ALA A 18 11.65 13.05 25.87
C ALA A 18 10.97 14.19 25.08
N GLY A 19 9.71 13.99 24.68
CA GLY A 19 8.95 14.92 23.85
C GLY A 19 8.81 14.52 22.36
N ALA A 20 9.32 13.36 21.95
CA ALA A 20 9.08 12.84 20.61
C ALA A 20 7.61 12.47 20.44
N VAL A 21 6.96 13.04 19.44
CA VAL A 21 5.61 12.63 19.01
C VAL A 21 5.73 11.28 18.30
N TRP A 22 4.91 10.35 18.69
CA TRP A 22 4.87 9.04 18.02
C TRP A 22 3.43 8.51 17.91
N TRP A 23 3.21 7.63 16.95
CA TRP A 23 1.92 6.98 16.77
C TRP A 23 2.07 5.57 16.23
N LEU A 24 1.03 4.79 16.40
CA LEU A 24 0.91 3.41 15.98
C LEU A 24 -0.23 3.30 14.96
N GLU A 25 0.02 2.58 13.89
CA GLU A 25 -0.99 2.21 12.91
C GLU A 25 -1.12 0.69 12.83
N ASN A 26 -2.33 0.18 12.96
CA ASN A 26 -2.65 -1.21 12.66
C ASN A 26 -3.63 -1.27 11.49
N ASP A 27 -3.18 -1.85 10.37
CA ASP A 27 -3.97 -2.06 9.15
C ASP A 27 -4.26 -3.56 9.02
N TYR A 28 -5.51 -3.92 9.20
CA TYR A 28 -6.02 -5.28 9.05
C TYR A 28 -6.93 -5.36 7.83
N SER A 29 -6.64 -6.29 6.92
CA SER A 29 -7.47 -6.55 5.74
C SER A 29 -7.75 -8.04 5.62
N PHE A 30 -8.98 -8.38 5.26
CA PHE A 30 -9.42 -9.76 5.10
C PHE A 30 -10.48 -9.87 4.00
N GLY A 31 -10.75 -11.07 3.54
CA GLY A 31 -11.81 -11.24 2.54
C GLY A 31 -11.71 -12.52 1.74
N SER A 32 -12.19 -12.44 0.51
CA SER A 32 -12.25 -13.55 -0.43
C SER A 32 -10.89 -14.23 -0.59
N ASN A 33 -10.94 -15.52 -0.92
CA ASN A 33 -9.77 -16.38 -1.09
C ASN A 33 -8.95 -16.57 0.21
N GLY A 34 -9.56 -16.39 1.38
CA GLY A 34 -8.87 -16.50 2.66
C GLY A 34 -7.79 -15.45 2.88
N LEU A 35 -7.89 -14.29 2.18
CA LEU A 35 -7.00 -13.18 2.43
C LEU A 35 -7.06 -12.78 3.89
N ASN A 36 -5.90 -12.70 4.50
CA ASN A 36 -5.68 -12.15 5.83
C ASN A 36 -4.36 -11.40 5.82
N ARG A 37 -4.42 -10.09 5.98
CA ARG A 37 -3.26 -9.21 6.05
C ARG A 37 -3.33 -8.43 7.35
N ASN A 38 -2.27 -8.47 8.12
CA ASN A 38 -2.12 -7.63 9.30
C ASN A 38 -0.79 -6.87 9.20
N SER A 39 -0.85 -5.56 9.31
CA SER A 39 0.30 -4.67 9.18
C SER A 39 0.34 -3.73 10.36
N LEU A 40 1.44 -3.73 11.08
CA LEU A 40 1.70 -2.85 12.22
C LEU A 40 2.82 -1.89 11.84
N THR A 41 2.56 -0.59 11.97
CA THR A 41 3.55 0.46 11.74
C THR A 41 3.69 1.32 12.99
N PHE A 42 4.92 1.50 13.43
CA PHE A 42 5.28 2.49 14.42
C PHE A 42 5.92 3.67 13.72
N PHE A 43 5.49 4.89 14.05
CA PHE A 43 6.04 6.14 13.53
C PHE A 43 6.52 7.05 14.64
N THR A 44 7.52 7.87 14.32
CA THR A 44 8.03 8.93 15.21
C THR A 44 8.48 10.13 14.38
N ILE A 45 8.58 11.28 15.04
CA ILE A 45 9.16 12.51 14.48
C ILE A 45 10.51 12.76 15.16
N PRO A 46 11.61 12.15 14.67
CA PRO A 46 12.92 12.25 15.30
C PRO A 46 13.56 13.64 15.16
N ALA A 47 13.11 14.43 14.18
CA ALA A 47 13.58 15.78 13.95
C ALA A 47 12.48 16.63 13.30
N ARG A 48 12.60 17.93 13.36
CA ARG A 48 11.65 18.86 12.71
C ARG A 48 11.46 18.47 11.24
N ASN A 49 10.21 18.32 10.82
CA ASN A 49 9.81 17.97 9.45
C ASN A 49 10.21 16.55 8.99
N LEU A 50 10.82 15.74 9.82
CA LEU A 50 11.21 14.37 9.47
C LEU A 50 10.33 13.38 10.24
N THR A 51 9.59 12.56 9.51
CA THR A 51 8.88 11.39 10.03
C THR A 51 9.63 10.13 9.64
N ALA A 52 9.80 9.21 10.55
CA ALA A 52 10.38 7.89 10.30
C ALA A 52 9.49 6.81 10.91
N GLY A 53 9.48 5.64 10.31
CA GLY A 53 8.67 4.53 10.82
C GLY A 53 9.31 3.18 10.59
N LEU A 54 8.78 2.20 11.31
CA LEU A 54 9.08 0.78 11.14
C LEU A 54 7.76 0.04 10.93
N ASN A 55 7.66 -0.70 9.86
CA ASN A 55 6.47 -1.50 9.53
C ASN A 55 6.84 -2.96 9.44
N ALA A 56 6.00 -3.80 10.02
CA ALA A 56 6.01 -5.24 9.82
C ALA A 56 4.61 -5.70 9.41
N ALA A 57 4.51 -6.51 8.38
CA ALA A 57 3.24 -7.05 7.94
C ALA A 57 3.31 -8.55 7.68
N PHE A 58 2.20 -9.20 7.97
CA PHE A 58 1.95 -10.60 7.67
C PHE A 58 0.82 -10.69 6.64
N TYR A 59 1.00 -11.56 5.66
CA TYR A 59 0.02 -11.84 4.62
C TYR A 59 -0.26 -13.35 4.57
N LYS A 60 -1.51 -13.69 4.43
CA LYS A 60 -1.98 -15.02 4.05
C LYS A 60 -3.00 -14.86 2.94
N ASP A 61 -2.82 -15.59 1.84
CA ASP A 61 -3.79 -15.69 0.75
C ASP A 61 -3.89 -17.16 0.35
N SER A 62 -5.06 -17.76 0.51
CA SER A 62 -5.32 -19.18 0.24
C SER A 62 -5.98 -19.41 -1.13
N GLY A 63 -6.17 -18.36 -1.94
CA GLY A 63 -7.01 -18.43 -3.14
C GLY A 63 -6.47 -19.30 -4.27
N VAL A 64 -5.18 -19.25 -4.53
CA VAL A 64 -4.53 -20.09 -5.54
C VAL A 64 -3.44 -20.95 -4.91
N TYR A 65 -2.83 -20.44 -3.85
CA TYR A 65 -1.77 -21.09 -3.09
C TYR A 65 -1.89 -20.68 -1.63
N ASP A 66 -1.70 -21.59 -0.70
CA ASP A 66 -1.56 -21.25 0.73
C ASP A 66 -0.26 -20.47 0.92
N HIS A 67 -0.30 -19.21 0.47
CA HIS A 67 0.85 -18.33 0.47
C HIS A 67 0.86 -17.51 1.74
N LYS A 68 1.88 -17.72 2.55
CA LYS A 68 2.17 -16.92 3.74
C LYS A 68 3.44 -16.14 3.49
N THR A 69 3.40 -14.84 3.73
CA THR A 69 4.61 -14.03 3.61
C THR A 69 4.66 -12.95 4.67
N PHE A 70 5.87 -12.55 5.01
CA PHE A 70 6.15 -11.42 5.87
C PHE A 70 6.79 -10.30 5.06
N SER A 71 6.59 -9.07 5.50
CA SER A 71 7.31 -7.95 4.93
C SER A 71 7.72 -6.96 6.00
N PHE A 72 8.81 -6.25 5.73
CA PHE A 72 9.33 -5.16 6.54
C PHE A 72 9.45 -3.93 5.65
N ARG A 73 9.12 -2.75 6.21
CA ARG A 73 9.26 -1.46 5.53
C ARG A 73 9.80 -0.43 6.50
N VAL A 74 10.56 0.52 5.99
CA VAL A 74 11.07 1.65 6.75
C VAL A 74 10.60 2.94 6.05
N PRO A 75 9.35 3.36 6.24
CA PRO A 75 8.89 4.62 5.68
C PRO A 75 9.61 5.80 6.33
N MET A 76 10.14 6.69 5.50
CA MET A 76 10.76 7.94 5.89
C MET A 76 10.14 9.05 5.06
N MET A 77 9.79 10.18 5.68
CA MET A 77 9.20 11.32 5.00
C MET A 77 9.75 12.62 5.57
N TYR A 78 10.20 13.49 4.67
CA TYR A 78 10.50 14.87 4.97
C TYR A 78 9.38 15.76 4.43
N SER A 79 8.83 16.64 5.25
CA SER A 79 7.75 17.57 4.90
C SER A 79 8.20 19.02 5.02
N GLY A 80 8.35 19.70 3.89
CA GLY A 80 8.52 21.15 3.81
C GLY A 80 7.16 21.87 3.75
N PRO A 81 7.15 23.20 3.67
CA PRO A 81 5.91 23.98 3.64
C PRO A 81 4.99 23.67 2.46
N ARG A 82 5.55 23.38 1.28
CA ARG A 82 4.82 23.12 0.04
C ARG A 82 5.16 21.80 -0.63
N TYR A 83 6.07 21.04 -0.07
CA TYR A 83 6.49 19.78 -0.66
C TYR A 83 6.74 18.72 0.40
N SER A 84 6.60 17.48 0.01
CA SER A 84 7.03 16.34 0.81
C SER A 84 7.79 15.36 -0.05
N VAL A 85 8.81 14.78 0.53
CA VAL A 85 9.62 13.73 -0.08
C VAL A 85 9.56 12.53 0.82
N SER A 86 9.14 11.37 0.30
CA SER A 86 9.20 10.14 1.10
C SER A 86 9.97 9.05 0.37
N PHE A 87 10.68 8.25 1.14
CA PHE A 87 11.36 7.06 0.70
C PHE A 87 10.94 5.88 1.57
N LYS A 88 10.52 4.79 0.94
CA LYS A 88 10.04 3.57 1.61
C LYS A 88 10.77 2.36 1.07
N PRO A 89 11.94 1.99 1.62
CA PRO A 89 12.54 0.68 1.36
C PRO A 89 11.67 -0.41 1.96
N PHE A 90 11.67 -1.57 1.29
CA PHE A 90 10.92 -2.74 1.72
C PHE A 90 11.67 -4.04 1.46
N LEU A 91 11.38 -5.03 2.29
CA LEU A 91 11.94 -6.37 2.23
C LEU A 91 10.85 -7.40 2.48
N TYR A 92 10.76 -8.38 1.61
CA TYR A 92 10.03 -9.63 1.77
C TYR A 92 11.06 -10.74 1.93
N PRO A 93 11.33 -11.21 3.15
CA PRO A 93 12.31 -12.27 3.38
C PRO A 93 11.95 -13.51 2.56
N VAL A 94 12.98 -14.22 2.11
CA VAL A 94 12.77 -15.48 1.38
C VAL A 94 12.08 -16.47 2.32
N ASP A 95 10.87 -16.85 1.95
CA ASP A 95 10.11 -17.88 2.64
C ASP A 95 10.77 -19.25 2.46
N GLY A 96 10.87 -20.03 3.55
CA GLY A 96 11.52 -21.33 3.57
C GLY A 96 10.85 -22.35 2.65
N ASP A 97 9.53 -22.35 2.58
CA ASP A 97 8.75 -23.32 1.82
C ASP A 97 8.69 -22.97 0.32
N THR A 98 8.37 -21.72 0.02
CA THR A 98 8.26 -21.27 -1.37
C THR A 98 9.59 -20.79 -1.94
N ARG A 99 10.54 -20.44 -1.09
CA ARG A 99 11.82 -19.78 -1.43
C ARG A 99 11.62 -18.55 -2.34
N SER A 100 10.48 -17.89 -2.21
CA SER A 100 10.13 -16.66 -2.89
C SER A 100 10.41 -15.48 -1.96
N GLY A 101 10.79 -14.34 -2.50
CA GLY A 101 11.08 -13.16 -1.73
C GLY A 101 11.27 -11.95 -2.64
N ALA A 102 11.35 -10.76 -2.05
CA ALA A 102 11.55 -9.52 -2.80
C ALA A 102 12.23 -8.46 -1.92
N TYR A 103 12.87 -7.50 -2.57
CA TYR A 103 13.32 -6.26 -1.94
C TYR A 103 13.29 -5.12 -2.93
N GLY A 104 13.13 -3.91 -2.42
CA GLY A 104 13.04 -2.74 -3.25
C GLY A 104 12.82 -1.47 -2.47
N GLY A 105 12.35 -0.44 -3.17
CA GLY A 105 12.03 0.84 -2.57
C GLY A 105 11.13 1.68 -3.46
N LYS A 106 10.37 2.58 -2.83
CA LYS A 106 9.53 3.59 -3.48
C LYS A 106 9.97 4.98 -3.03
N LEU A 107 10.20 5.85 -4.00
CA LEU A 107 10.39 7.28 -3.80
C LEU A 107 9.09 7.99 -4.21
N PHE A 108 8.64 8.92 -3.38
CA PHE A 108 7.44 9.71 -3.61
C PHE A 108 7.75 11.18 -3.37
N LEU A 109 7.32 12.02 -4.30
CA LEU A 109 7.45 13.46 -4.24
C LEU A 109 6.05 14.06 -4.36
N LEU A 110 5.70 14.94 -3.43
CA LEU A 110 4.43 15.67 -3.44
C LEU A 110 4.70 17.16 -3.39
N THR A 111 3.95 17.92 -4.16
CA THR A 111 3.91 19.37 -4.08
C THR A 111 2.49 19.89 -3.94
N SER A 112 2.30 20.91 -3.09
CA SER A 112 1.05 21.65 -2.96
C SER A 112 1.15 22.94 -3.74
N MET A 113 0.19 23.21 -4.61
CA MET A 113 0.14 24.43 -5.44
C MET A 113 -0.67 25.56 -4.80
N SER A 114 -1.27 25.33 -3.63
CA SER A 114 -2.04 26.32 -2.89
C SER A 114 -1.28 26.77 -1.64
N GLU A 115 -1.37 28.05 -1.30
CA GLU A 115 -0.76 28.62 -0.10
C GLU A 115 -1.65 28.45 1.15
N GLU A 116 -2.97 28.35 0.96
CA GLU A 116 -3.93 28.23 2.04
C GLU A 116 -4.47 26.80 2.10
N PRO A 117 -4.12 26.01 3.14
CA PRO A 117 -4.55 24.64 3.24
C PRO A 117 -6.08 24.47 3.47
N ASP A 118 -6.79 25.51 3.91
CA ASP A 118 -8.13 25.36 4.46
C ASP A 118 -9.27 25.49 3.46
N GLU A 119 -9.09 26.16 2.31
CA GLU A 119 -10.19 26.41 1.40
C GLU A 119 -10.20 25.56 0.15
N SER A 120 -9.12 25.52 -0.59
CA SER A 120 -9.07 24.79 -1.85
C SER A 120 -7.64 24.56 -2.29
N TYR A 121 -7.12 23.33 -2.22
CA TYR A 121 -5.78 23.02 -2.65
C TYR A 121 -5.74 22.09 -3.87
N LEU A 122 -4.69 22.19 -4.63
CA LEU A 122 -4.27 21.20 -5.62
C LEU A 122 -2.92 20.64 -5.21
N ARG A 123 -2.86 19.33 -5.01
CA ARG A 123 -1.62 18.59 -4.77
C ARG A 123 -1.30 17.71 -5.96
N LEU A 124 -0.08 17.76 -6.38
CA LEU A 124 0.45 16.87 -7.40
C LEU A 124 1.53 16.00 -6.78
N SER A 125 1.53 14.73 -7.11
CA SER A 125 2.59 13.84 -6.68
C SER A 125 3.06 12.94 -7.81
N VAL A 126 4.35 12.64 -7.75
CA VAL A 126 5.03 11.71 -8.64
C VAL A 126 5.72 10.67 -7.78
N SER A 127 5.61 9.41 -8.15
CA SER A 127 6.40 8.37 -7.49
C SER A 127 7.06 7.44 -8.49
N GLY A 128 8.21 6.94 -8.10
CA GLY A 128 8.92 5.88 -8.78
C GLY A 128 9.28 4.77 -7.80
N ALA A 129 9.14 3.53 -8.21
CA ALA A 129 9.49 2.40 -7.39
C ALA A 129 10.20 1.32 -8.21
N TRP A 130 10.97 0.49 -7.51
CA TRP A 130 11.59 -0.68 -8.09
C TRP A 130 11.60 -1.82 -7.08
N ALA A 131 11.53 -3.05 -7.58
CA ALA A 131 11.65 -4.26 -6.79
C ALA A 131 12.40 -5.35 -7.55
N ARG A 132 13.33 -6.00 -6.89
CA ARG A 132 13.88 -7.28 -7.35
C ARG A 132 13.16 -8.40 -6.65
N GLN A 133 12.57 -9.30 -7.44
CA GLN A 133 11.76 -10.40 -6.97
C GLN A 133 12.38 -11.73 -7.37
N LYS A 134 12.24 -12.73 -6.50
CA LYS A 134 12.44 -14.14 -6.79
C LYS A 134 11.11 -14.85 -6.55
N ALA A 135 10.49 -15.32 -7.61
CA ALA A 135 9.14 -15.86 -7.55
C ALA A 135 9.04 -17.19 -8.28
N ARG A 136 7.99 -17.93 -8.01
CA ARG A 136 7.70 -19.20 -8.67
C ARG A 136 7.15 -18.98 -10.07
N VAL A 137 7.38 -19.94 -10.92
CA VAL A 137 6.80 -20.04 -12.26
C VAL A 137 5.49 -20.81 -12.17
N LEU A 138 4.46 -20.28 -12.80
CA LEU A 138 3.17 -20.93 -12.98
C LEU A 138 3.18 -21.65 -14.34
N ALA A 139 3.12 -22.96 -14.35
CA ALA A 139 3.02 -23.76 -15.56
C ALA A 139 1.72 -24.57 -15.52
N ALA A 140 0.86 -24.40 -16.54
CA ALA A 140 -0.42 -25.09 -16.67
C ALA A 140 -1.31 -25.06 -15.40
N GLY A 141 -1.32 -23.90 -14.70
CA GLY A 141 -2.10 -23.72 -13.47
C GLY A 141 -1.48 -24.33 -12.21
N VAL A 142 -0.31 -24.98 -12.31
CA VAL A 142 0.41 -25.58 -11.20
C VAL A 142 1.71 -24.80 -10.93
N LEU A 143 2.03 -24.60 -9.64
CA LEU A 143 3.30 -24.00 -9.26
C LEU A 143 4.46 -24.95 -9.60
N ALA A 144 5.20 -24.61 -10.63
CA ALA A 144 6.41 -25.34 -10.96
C ALA A 144 7.47 -25.14 -9.85
N PRO A 145 8.35 -26.12 -9.62
CA PRO A 145 9.48 -25.97 -8.72
C PRO A 145 10.50 -24.95 -9.22
N ALA A 146 10.44 -24.58 -10.50
CA ALA A 146 11.31 -23.58 -11.10
C ALA A 146 11.01 -22.18 -10.52
N LYS A 147 12.07 -21.44 -10.25
CA LYS A 147 12.04 -20.06 -9.76
C LYS A 147 12.64 -19.14 -10.79
N LYS A 148 12.14 -17.92 -10.83
CA LYS A 148 12.68 -16.88 -11.67
C LYS A 148 12.97 -15.63 -10.86
N SER A 149 14.14 -15.05 -11.10
CA SER A 149 14.48 -13.73 -10.56
C SER A 149 14.22 -12.69 -11.65
N PHE A 150 13.59 -11.59 -11.29
CA PHE A 150 13.31 -10.48 -12.20
C PHE A 150 13.26 -9.16 -11.44
N THR A 151 13.41 -8.07 -12.17
CA THR A 151 13.24 -6.72 -11.65
C THR A 151 11.99 -6.11 -12.28
N GLN A 152 11.20 -5.42 -11.47
CA GLN A 152 10.03 -4.66 -11.90
C GLN A 152 10.13 -3.24 -11.35
N SER A 153 9.84 -2.25 -12.18
CA SER A 153 9.79 -0.85 -11.80
C SER A 153 8.41 -0.29 -12.10
N SER A 154 8.05 0.80 -11.44
CA SER A 154 6.84 1.56 -11.72
C SER A 154 7.10 3.05 -11.69
N ALA A 155 6.26 3.77 -12.40
CA ALA A 155 6.11 5.23 -12.29
C ALA A 155 4.64 5.55 -12.08
N GLU A 156 4.33 6.48 -11.19
CA GLU A 156 2.97 6.87 -10.86
C GLU A 156 2.86 8.39 -10.80
N LEU A 157 1.80 8.91 -11.36
CA LEU A 157 1.36 10.30 -11.25
C LEU A 157 0.04 10.35 -10.51
N GLN A 158 -0.10 11.26 -9.55
CA GLN A 158 -1.32 11.44 -8.78
C GLN A 158 -1.65 12.93 -8.66
N ALA A 159 -2.92 13.26 -8.77
CA ALA A 159 -3.46 14.59 -8.52
C ALA A 159 -4.56 14.49 -7.48
N GLU A 160 -4.53 15.38 -6.51
CA GLU A 160 -5.55 15.52 -5.49
C GLU A 160 -6.06 16.96 -5.46
N LYS A 161 -7.36 17.16 -5.51
CA LYS A 161 -8.02 18.45 -5.44
C LYS A 161 -9.00 18.47 -4.28
N SER A 162 -8.87 19.46 -3.40
CA SER A 162 -9.84 19.79 -2.37
C SER A 162 -10.73 20.94 -2.82
N PHE A 163 -11.99 20.92 -2.41
CA PHE A 163 -12.95 22.00 -2.59
C PHE A 163 -13.52 22.39 -1.23
N TYR A 164 -13.11 23.55 -0.73
CA TYR A 164 -13.56 24.13 0.55
C TYR A 164 -13.51 23.16 1.75
N GLY A 165 -12.53 22.28 1.79
CA GLY A 165 -12.43 21.26 2.85
C GLY A 165 -13.59 20.26 2.93
N GLN A 166 -14.57 20.34 2.02
CA GLN A 166 -15.75 19.48 2.05
C GLN A 166 -15.67 18.29 1.11
N PHE A 167 -15.11 18.49 -0.08
CA PHE A 167 -14.96 17.45 -1.09
C PHE A 167 -13.50 17.29 -1.50
N TYR A 168 -13.09 16.05 -1.71
CA TYR A 168 -11.75 15.69 -2.15
C TYR A 168 -11.87 14.77 -3.36
N PHE A 169 -11.11 15.08 -4.40
CA PHE A 169 -10.99 14.25 -5.59
C PHE A 169 -9.53 13.84 -5.75
N LEU A 170 -9.33 12.55 -5.97
CA LEU A 170 -8.03 11.99 -6.26
C LEU A 170 -8.11 11.23 -7.58
N ALA A 171 -7.13 11.46 -8.43
CA ALA A 171 -6.89 10.67 -9.63
C ALA A 171 -5.44 10.22 -9.66
N SER A 172 -5.21 8.97 -10.01
CA SER A 172 -3.85 8.45 -10.19
C SER A 172 -3.76 7.56 -11.43
N ALA A 173 -2.57 7.55 -12.04
CA ALA A 173 -2.20 6.64 -13.09
C ALA A 173 -0.80 6.11 -12.85
N ALA A 174 -0.64 4.79 -12.93
CA ALA A 174 0.63 4.12 -12.77
C ALA A 174 0.91 3.19 -13.94
N ALA A 175 2.18 3.15 -14.36
CA ALA A 175 2.68 2.22 -15.36
C ALA A 175 3.81 1.39 -14.78
N PHE A 176 3.92 0.14 -15.23
CA PHE A 176 4.91 -0.82 -14.74
C PHE A 176 5.80 -1.29 -15.88
N SER A 177 7.10 -1.45 -15.59
CA SER A 177 8.04 -2.00 -16.54
C SER A 177 7.75 -3.47 -16.85
N LYS A 178 8.21 -3.92 -18.00
CA LYS A 178 8.30 -5.36 -18.29
C LYS A 178 9.37 -5.97 -17.40
N PRO A 179 9.05 -6.99 -16.58
CA PRO A 179 10.07 -7.64 -15.79
C PRO A 179 11.10 -8.32 -16.67
N ASP A 180 12.38 -8.06 -16.40
CA ASP A 180 13.48 -8.72 -17.09
C ASP A 180 13.41 -10.23 -16.92
N GLY A 181 13.70 -10.96 -17.98
CA GLY A 181 13.72 -12.42 -17.96
C GLY A 181 12.37 -13.11 -17.82
N VAL A 182 11.23 -12.38 -17.84
CA VAL A 182 9.89 -12.96 -17.95
C VAL A 182 9.49 -12.95 -19.41
N SER A 183 9.62 -14.11 -20.07
CA SER A 183 9.24 -14.27 -21.48
C SER A 183 7.73 -14.32 -21.65
N ASN A 184 7.30 -14.19 -22.91
CA ASN A 184 5.89 -14.32 -23.26
C ASN A 184 5.26 -15.69 -22.96
N ALA A 185 6.02 -16.72 -22.64
CA ALA A 185 5.52 -18.05 -22.31
C ALA A 185 5.47 -18.35 -20.81
N THR A 186 5.97 -17.46 -19.94
CA THR A 186 6.14 -17.75 -18.52
C THR A 186 5.27 -16.84 -17.65
N LEU A 187 4.29 -17.40 -16.99
CA LEU A 187 3.60 -16.72 -15.90
C LEU A 187 4.42 -16.85 -14.61
N VAL A 188 4.58 -15.76 -13.89
CA VAL A 188 5.30 -15.73 -12.62
C VAL A 188 4.36 -15.16 -11.56
N THR A 189 4.28 -15.82 -10.41
CA THR A 189 3.57 -15.27 -9.26
C THR A 189 4.45 -14.23 -8.58
N PRO A 190 3.98 -12.99 -8.36
CA PRO A 190 4.73 -12.02 -7.59
C PRO A 190 5.06 -12.54 -6.19
N ALA A 191 6.25 -12.19 -5.71
CA ALA A 191 6.70 -12.54 -4.35
C ALA A 191 6.29 -11.48 -3.31
N MET A 192 5.69 -10.37 -3.74
CA MET A 192 5.38 -9.20 -2.92
C MET A 192 4.03 -8.59 -3.27
N ASP A 193 3.52 -7.77 -2.37
CA ASP A 193 2.35 -6.91 -2.62
C ASP A 193 2.72 -5.82 -3.63
N GLN A 194 2.03 -5.79 -4.77
CA GLN A 194 2.28 -4.81 -5.83
C GLN A 194 1.92 -3.37 -5.41
N ALA A 195 1.16 -3.20 -4.34
CA ALA A 195 0.88 -1.90 -3.72
C ALA A 195 2.15 -1.20 -3.18
N ASP A 196 3.24 -1.94 -2.97
CA ASP A 196 4.53 -1.34 -2.66
C ASP A 196 5.18 -0.62 -3.84
N LEU A 197 4.77 -0.95 -5.06
CA LEU A 197 5.24 -0.27 -6.27
C LEU A 197 4.34 0.92 -6.64
N ALA A 198 3.02 0.77 -6.60
CA ALA A 198 2.09 1.84 -6.94
C ALA A 198 0.78 1.71 -6.17
N TYR A 199 -0.01 2.79 -6.09
CA TYR A 199 -1.34 2.75 -5.51
C TYR A 199 -2.29 1.91 -6.36
N MET A 200 -2.88 0.88 -5.77
CA MET A 200 -3.67 -0.11 -6.49
C MET A 200 -5.18 0.06 -6.31
N GLY A 201 -5.62 0.75 -5.26
CA GLY A 201 -7.04 0.84 -4.91
C GLY A 201 -7.68 -0.48 -4.47
N VAL A 202 -6.86 -1.49 -4.16
CA VAL A 202 -7.29 -2.82 -3.69
C VAL A 202 -6.53 -3.21 -2.41
N PHE A 203 -7.10 -4.08 -1.60
CA PHE A 203 -6.58 -4.46 -0.28
C PHE A 203 -5.93 -5.84 -0.25
N ARG A 204 -5.54 -6.38 -1.36
CA ARG A 204 -4.99 -7.73 -1.44
C ARG A 204 -3.61 -7.78 -2.07
N GLN A 205 -2.89 -8.83 -1.79
CA GLN A 205 -1.73 -9.22 -2.56
C GLN A 205 -2.17 -9.59 -3.99
N ILE A 206 -1.46 -9.07 -4.98
CA ILE A 206 -1.80 -9.27 -6.37
C ILE A 206 -1.10 -10.51 -6.88
N THR A 207 -1.86 -11.39 -7.53
CA THR A 207 -1.36 -12.66 -8.07
C THR A 207 -0.82 -12.57 -9.48
N ALA A 208 -0.90 -11.40 -10.12
CA ALA A 208 -0.39 -11.13 -11.45
C ALA A 208 0.42 -9.85 -11.49
N LEU A 209 1.27 -9.71 -12.50
CA LEU A 209 2.08 -8.51 -12.70
C LEU A 209 1.23 -7.44 -13.42
N PRO A 210 1.05 -6.26 -12.86
CA PRO A 210 0.31 -5.18 -13.52
C PRO A 210 1.14 -4.59 -14.67
N ASP A 211 0.43 -4.10 -15.69
CA ASP A 211 0.98 -3.27 -16.77
C ASP A 211 0.70 -1.79 -16.50
N TRP A 212 -0.52 -1.48 -16.12
CA TRP A 212 -0.93 -0.14 -15.73
C TRP A 212 -2.14 -0.19 -14.80
N ILE A 213 -2.33 0.89 -14.06
CA ILE A 213 -3.45 1.11 -13.16
C ILE A 213 -3.92 2.54 -13.33
N MET A 214 -5.23 2.74 -13.33
CA MET A 214 -5.86 4.05 -13.22
C MET A 214 -6.83 4.02 -12.05
N THR A 215 -6.78 5.03 -11.19
CA THR A 215 -7.66 5.14 -10.02
C THR A 215 -8.28 6.52 -9.98
N ALA A 216 -9.55 6.57 -9.64
CA ALA A 216 -10.26 7.79 -9.29
C ALA A 216 -10.96 7.59 -7.96
N GLN A 217 -10.93 8.59 -7.09
CA GLN A 217 -11.59 8.55 -5.78
C GLN A 217 -12.23 9.90 -5.48
N ILE A 218 -13.37 9.86 -4.84
CA ILE A 218 -14.06 11.00 -4.27
C ILE A 218 -14.22 10.77 -2.76
N ALA A 219 -14.04 11.82 -1.99
CA ALA A 219 -14.35 11.81 -0.56
C ALA A 219 -15.15 13.06 -0.19
N ARG A 220 -16.04 12.91 0.79
CA ARG A 220 -16.81 14.00 1.38
C ARG A 220 -16.54 14.04 2.88
N ASN A 221 -16.19 15.23 3.37
CA ASN A 221 -16.10 15.47 4.80
C ASN A 221 -17.52 15.46 5.41
N MET A 222 -17.75 14.65 6.43
CA MET A 222 -19.03 14.55 7.11
C MET A 222 -19.17 15.58 8.23
N LYS A 223 -18.03 15.97 8.82
CA LYS A 223 -17.96 16.97 9.89
C LYS A 223 -16.69 17.79 9.68
N PRO A 224 -16.79 19.04 9.22
CA PRO A 224 -15.62 19.89 8.97
C PRO A 224 -14.68 20.03 10.17
N GLU A 225 -15.24 19.94 11.38
CA GLU A 225 -14.50 20.07 12.66
C GLU A 225 -13.66 18.84 13.01
N TYR A 226 -13.88 17.67 12.37
CA TYR A 226 -13.34 16.39 12.85
C TYR A 226 -12.65 15.55 11.78
N ASP A 227 -12.28 16.08 10.63
CA ASP A 227 -11.60 15.32 9.58
C ASP A 227 -12.15 13.90 9.35
N SER A 228 -13.48 13.79 9.36
CA SER A 228 -14.18 12.51 9.16
C SER A 228 -14.80 12.47 7.79
N TYR A 229 -14.45 11.46 6.97
CA TYR A 229 -14.91 11.39 5.58
C TYR A 229 -15.61 10.09 5.27
N ILE A 230 -16.57 10.17 4.36
CA ILE A 230 -17.01 9.03 3.56
C ILE A 230 -16.35 9.13 2.20
N TYR A 231 -15.89 8.01 1.65
CA TYR A 231 -15.22 8.00 0.36
C TYR A 231 -15.64 6.82 -0.51
N ALA A 232 -15.52 7.02 -1.81
CA ALA A 232 -15.69 5.98 -2.81
C ALA A 232 -14.62 6.11 -3.88
N GLY A 233 -14.16 4.99 -4.41
CA GLY A 233 -13.12 4.94 -5.43
C GLY A 233 -13.35 3.83 -6.44
N TYR A 234 -12.79 4.02 -7.62
CA TYR A 234 -12.76 3.05 -8.69
C TYR A 234 -11.34 2.93 -9.22
N SER A 235 -10.88 1.70 -9.42
CA SER A 235 -9.60 1.42 -10.06
C SER A 235 -9.79 0.44 -11.21
N LYS A 236 -9.15 0.73 -12.34
CA LYS A 236 -9.02 -0.18 -13.47
C LYS A 236 -7.58 -0.65 -13.56
N ILE A 237 -7.39 -1.96 -13.59
CA ILE A 237 -6.09 -2.59 -13.53
C ILE A 237 -5.92 -3.46 -14.77
N SER A 238 -4.83 -3.28 -15.49
CA SER A 238 -4.44 -4.16 -16.58
C SER A 238 -3.28 -5.02 -16.12
N TYR A 239 -3.43 -6.30 -16.18
CA TYR A 239 -2.37 -7.26 -15.87
C TYR A 239 -1.70 -7.79 -17.11
N ARG A 240 -0.44 -8.09 -16.96
CA ARG A 240 0.33 -8.78 -18.01
C ARG A 240 -0.10 -10.24 -18.05
N ARG A 241 -0.78 -10.63 -19.13
CA ARG A 241 -1.21 -12.01 -19.39
C ARG A 241 -2.24 -12.57 -18.42
N ALA A 242 -2.96 -11.70 -17.76
CA ALA A 242 -4.16 -12.01 -17.03
C ALA A 242 -5.27 -11.06 -17.50
N ASP A 243 -6.49 -11.36 -17.12
CA ASP A 243 -7.64 -10.52 -17.42
C ASP A 243 -7.47 -9.15 -16.75
N LYS A 244 -8.05 -8.13 -17.39
CA LYS A 244 -8.22 -6.83 -16.75
C LYS A 244 -9.10 -6.96 -15.54
N ALA A 245 -8.91 -6.09 -14.57
CA ALA A 245 -9.71 -6.07 -13.38
C ALA A 245 -10.30 -4.69 -13.11
N ASN A 246 -11.46 -4.71 -12.47
CA ASN A 246 -12.14 -3.55 -11.94
C ASN A 246 -12.23 -3.67 -10.43
N SER A 247 -11.99 -2.58 -9.73
CA SER A 247 -12.03 -2.52 -8.27
C SER A 247 -12.86 -1.32 -7.83
N PHE A 248 -13.86 -1.56 -7.00
CA PHE A 248 -14.69 -0.52 -6.38
C PHE A 248 -14.42 -0.53 -4.88
N THR A 249 -14.11 0.62 -4.33
CA THR A 249 -13.83 0.80 -2.91
C THR A 249 -14.81 1.79 -2.33
N GLY A 250 -15.37 1.49 -1.18
CA GLY A 250 -16.15 2.43 -0.39
C GLY A 250 -15.72 2.35 1.07
N GLY A 251 -15.64 3.47 1.75
CA GLY A 251 -15.18 3.48 3.13
C GLY A 251 -15.57 4.73 3.89
N ILE A 252 -15.28 4.67 5.17
CA ILE A 252 -15.49 5.74 6.13
C ILE A 252 -14.24 5.87 7.00
N LYS A 253 -13.71 7.07 7.07
CA LYS A 253 -12.65 7.44 8.02
C LYS A 253 -13.26 8.31 9.11
N LEU A 254 -13.08 7.91 10.35
CA LEU A 254 -13.59 8.59 11.52
C LEU A 254 -12.42 9.08 12.37
N ASN A 255 -12.40 10.34 12.68
CA ASN A 255 -11.62 10.87 13.79
C ASN A 255 -12.43 10.65 15.07
N LEU A 256 -12.03 9.67 15.89
CA LEU A 256 -12.74 9.30 17.10
C LEU A 256 -12.48 10.30 18.23
N ASN A 257 -11.26 10.78 18.33
CA ASN A 257 -10.79 11.81 19.24
C ASN A 257 -9.40 12.30 18.81
N GLU A 258 -8.80 13.24 19.54
CA GLU A 258 -7.45 13.79 19.26
C GLU A 258 -6.34 12.73 19.19
N LYS A 259 -6.59 11.55 19.77
CA LYS A 259 -5.60 10.48 19.90
C LYS A 259 -5.88 9.25 19.06
N SER A 260 -7.00 9.20 18.33
CA SER A 260 -7.35 8.00 17.58
C SER A 260 -8.19 8.24 16.35
N ASN A 261 -7.81 7.58 15.26
CA ASN A 261 -8.55 7.53 14.00
C ASN A 261 -8.88 6.08 13.63
N LEU A 262 -10.03 5.89 13.00
CA LEU A 262 -10.50 4.61 12.50
C LEU A 262 -10.89 4.76 11.02
N ASP A 263 -10.33 3.93 10.15
CA ASP A 263 -10.72 3.84 8.73
C ASP A 263 -11.25 2.44 8.45
N MET A 264 -12.47 2.35 7.97
CA MET A 264 -13.13 1.11 7.58
C MET A 264 -13.48 1.18 6.11
N ALA A 265 -13.15 0.15 5.35
CA ALA A 265 -13.46 0.11 3.94
C ALA A 265 -13.87 -1.27 3.46
N TYR A 266 -14.70 -1.26 2.44
CA TYR A 266 -15.10 -2.41 1.64
C TYR A 266 -14.54 -2.25 0.23
N ASN A 267 -14.04 -3.32 -0.35
CA ASN A 267 -13.58 -3.36 -1.72
C ASN A 267 -14.21 -4.53 -2.47
N ALA A 268 -14.90 -4.24 -3.55
CA ALA A 268 -15.40 -5.21 -4.51
C ALA A 268 -14.43 -5.26 -5.71
N TYR A 269 -13.87 -6.42 -5.98
CA TYR A 269 -12.88 -6.64 -7.03
C TYR A 269 -13.35 -7.73 -7.99
N LYS A 270 -13.15 -7.50 -9.29
CA LYS A 270 -13.52 -8.46 -10.33
C LYS A 270 -12.49 -8.44 -11.46
N GLU A 271 -11.95 -9.58 -11.80
CA GLU A 271 -11.29 -9.85 -13.07
C GLU A 271 -12.35 -10.18 -14.13
N ASP A 272 -12.12 -9.85 -15.41
CA ASP A 272 -13.15 -9.94 -16.46
C ASP A 272 -13.77 -11.34 -16.56
N SER A 273 -12.98 -12.42 -16.40
CA SER A 273 -13.43 -13.82 -16.46
C SER A 273 -13.82 -14.42 -15.11
N SER A 274 -13.81 -13.66 -14.01
CA SER A 274 -14.02 -14.20 -12.66
C SER A 274 -15.30 -13.67 -11.99
N SER A 275 -15.73 -14.30 -10.91
CA SER A 275 -16.75 -13.78 -10.01
C SER A 275 -16.22 -12.62 -9.17
N TRP A 276 -17.14 -11.82 -8.63
CA TRP A 276 -16.81 -10.75 -7.67
C TRP A 276 -16.13 -11.32 -6.43
N LYS A 277 -15.10 -10.64 -5.98
CA LYS A 277 -14.37 -10.90 -4.73
C LYS A 277 -14.54 -9.72 -3.79
N SER A 278 -14.76 -9.99 -2.53
CA SER A 278 -15.03 -8.99 -1.49
C SER A 278 -13.87 -8.94 -0.51
N TYR A 279 -13.43 -7.74 -0.20
CA TYR A 279 -12.35 -7.49 0.75
C TYR A 279 -12.75 -6.38 1.71
N TYR A 280 -12.29 -6.46 2.94
CA TYR A 280 -12.55 -5.52 4.03
C TYR A 280 -11.25 -5.03 4.61
N LYS A 281 -11.24 -3.77 5.04
CA LYS A 281 -10.10 -3.14 5.69
C LYS A 281 -10.56 -2.46 6.98
N LEU A 282 -9.73 -2.57 7.99
CA LEU A 282 -9.82 -1.84 9.25
C LEU A 282 -8.45 -1.26 9.56
N LEU A 283 -8.33 0.07 9.58
CA LEU A 283 -7.10 0.77 9.96
C LEU A 283 -7.38 1.56 11.23
N LEU A 284 -6.63 1.27 12.28
CA LEU A 284 -6.63 2.00 13.54
C LEU A 284 -5.31 2.77 13.68
N GLN A 285 -5.40 4.07 13.96
CA GLN A 285 -4.26 4.93 14.27
C GLN A 285 -4.40 5.43 15.71
N LEU A 286 -3.33 5.31 16.50
CA LEU A 286 -3.25 5.75 17.89
C LEU A 286 -2.08 6.71 18.05
N PHE A 287 -2.35 7.92 18.55
CA PHE A 287 -1.38 9.00 18.76
C PHE A 287 -1.04 9.16 20.25
N PHE A 288 0.24 9.36 20.59
CA PHE A 288 0.76 9.40 21.95
C PHE A 288 1.65 10.62 22.19
#